data_f6bab05713bfd1da16f2eb1ae6a4a17f
#
_entry.id   f6bab05713bfd1da16f2eb1ae6a4a17f
#
_cell.length_a   1.000
_cell.length_b   1.000
_cell.length_c   1.000
_cell.angle_alpha   90.00
_cell.angle_beta   90.00
_cell.angle_gamma   90.00
#
_symmetry.space_group_name_H-M   'P 1'
#
loop_
_entity.id
_entity.type
_entity.pdbx_description
1 polymer ?
#
loop_
_entity_poly.entity_id
_entity_poly.type
_entity_poly.pdbx_seq_one_letter_code
_entity_poly.pdbx_strand_id
1 'polypeptide(L)'
;GQNDRMAEGAQRAMAEAGIHNVQYVGTDALPSKGGGIEAVHNGKLLASYIYPTRGDMVMQLAMRILKKQPFHRDNYLKGALVTKDNAKVLLLQNEEMMKQRSRLSDLNSKVDIYLAQYNHQKIYMLLGGVIIALLIGLIVYIYRTIILRRELEEQATNAKLQFFTNISHELRTPLTLIADP
;
A
#
# COMPACT_ATOMS: atom_id res chain seq x y z
N GLY A 1 18.45 10.55 40.00
CA GLY A 1 19.19 10.23 38.76
C GLY A 1 18.66 11.03 37.60
N GLN A 2 19.48 11.27 36.60
CA GLN A 2 19.02 11.95 35.37
C GLN A 2 18.06 11.07 34.54
N ASN A 3 18.10 9.76 34.76
CA ASN A 3 17.13 8.79 34.26
C ASN A 3 16.99 7.62 35.24
N ASP A 4 16.00 6.74 35.00
CA ASP A 4 15.69 5.63 35.89
C ASP A 4 16.86 4.64 36.04
N ARG A 5 17.59 4.34 34.94
CA ARG A 5 18.74 3.41 34.97
C ARG A 5 19.90 3.94 35.80
N MET A 6 20.14 5.26 35.75
CA MET A 6 21.17 5.90 36.59
C MET A 6 20.77 5.87 38.06
N ALA A 7 19.47 6.09 38.37
CA ALA A 7 18.96 5.96 39.72
C ALA A 7 19.12 4.53 40.26
N GLU A 8 18.82 3.49 39.47
CA GLU A 8 19.05 2.08 39.82
C GLU A 8 20.54 1.73 39.96
N GLY A 9 21.40 2.33 39.14
CA GLY A 9 22.86 2.20 39.25
C GLY A 9 23.39 2.77 40.55
N ALA A 10 22.92 3.96 40.91
CA ALA A 10 23.25 4.59 42.19
C ALA A 10 22.75 3.74 43.39
N GLN A 11 21.56 3.18 43.31
CA GLN A 11 21.02 2.27 44.34
C GLN A 11 21.91 1.06 44.55
N ARG A 12 22.40 0.42 43.46
CA ARG A 12 23.31 -0.74 43.54
C ARG A 12 24.63 -0.35 44.19
N ALA A 13 25.26 0.75 43.75
CA ALA A 13 26.53 1.20 44.31
C ALA A 13 26.42 1.53 45.80
N MET A 14 25.29 2.18 46.21
CA MET A 14 25.06 2.45 47.65
C MET A 14 24.85 1.19 48.47
N ALA A 15 24.11 0.21 47.91
CA ALA A 15 23.92 -1.07 48.57
C ALA A 15 25.23 -1.84 48.75
N GLU A 16 26.14 -1.84 47.76
CA GLU A 16 27.47 -2.41 47.83
C GLU A 16 28.32 -1.69 48.88
N ALA A 17 28.13 -0.40 49.07
CA ALA A 17 28.81 0.39 50.11
C ALA A 17 28.16 0.24 51.53
N GLY A 18 27.14 -0.62 51.67
CA GLY A 18 26.44 -0.83 52.95
C GLY A 18 25.48 0.31 53.35
N ILE A 19 25.14 1.20 52.44
CA ILE A 19 24.28 2.36 52.66
C ILE A 19 22.86 2.03 52.20
N HIS A 20 21.90 1.82 53.15
CA HIS A 20 20.55 1.35 52.82
C HIS A 20 19.45 2.39 53.03
N ASN A 21 19.72 3.51 53.72
CA ASN A 21 18.69 4.53 54.06
C ASN A 21 18.63 5.67 53.03
N VAL A 22 18.66 5.34 51.75
CA VAL A 22 18.59 6.33 50.67
C VAL A 22 17.37 6.05 49.77
N GLN A 23 16.62 7.09 49.47
CA GLN A 23 15.51 7.00 48.52
C GLN A 23 15.98 7.50 47.15
N TYR A 24 15.53 6.80 46.12
CA TYR A 24 15.92 7.06 44.74
C TYR A 24 14.72 7.50 43.94
N VAL A 25 14.87 8.57 43.15
CA VAL A 25 13.91 9.04 42.18
C VAL A 25 14.55 9.09 40.82
N GLY A 26 13.80 8.78 39.82
CA GLY A 26 14.25 8.77 38.42
C GLY A 26 13.42 9.70 37.52
N THR A 27 13.77 9.70 36.26
CA THR A 27 13.01 10.29 35.16
C THR A 27 13.02 9.34 34.00
N ASP A 28 12.12 9.49 33.05
CA ASP A 28 11.77 8.69 31.89
C ASP A 28 10.54 7.83 32.14
N ALA A 29 10.44 7.17 33.28
CA ALA A 29 9.33 6.27 33.62
C ALA A 29 8.90 5.39 32.44
N LEU A 30 9.89 4.69 31.81
CA LEU A 30 9.60 3.84 30.67
C LEU A 30 8.67 2.70 31.06
N PRO A 31 7.62 2.41 30.27
CA PRO A 31 6.65 1.35 30.58
C PRO A 31 7.11 -0.05 30.14
N SER A 32 8.34 -0.18 29.60
CA SER A 32 8.89 -1.46 29.18
C SER A 32 9.28 -2.33 30.37
N LYS A 33 9.45 -3.63 30.13
CA LYS A 33 10.02 -4.57 31.12
C LYS A 33 11.39 -4.08 31.59
N GLY A 34 11.60 -4.00 32.90
CA GLY A 34 12.80 -3.40 33.50
C GLY A 34 12.86 -1.88 33.38
N GLY A 35 11.78 -1.20 33.02
CA GLY A 35 11.69 0.24 32.95
C GLY A 35 11.32 0.92 34.27
N GLY A 36 11.30 2.25 34.27
CA GLY A 36 11.10 3.04 35.49
C GLY A 36 9.75 2.83 36.16
N ILE A 37 8.66 2.61 35.40
CA ILE A 37 7.35 2.32 36.01
C ILE A 37 7.38 1.00 36.78
N GLU A 38 8.03 -0.03 36.24
CA GLU A 38 8.18 -1.31 36.91
C GLU A 38 9.12 -1.18 38.13
N ALA A 39 10.19 -0.37 38.03
CA ALA A 39 11.07 -0.09 39.15
C ALA A 39 10.37 0.59 40.32
N VAL A 40 9.46 1.55 40.04
CA VAL A 40 8.61 2.18 41.04
C VAL A 40 7.60 1.18 41.63
N HIS A 41 6.95 0.38 40.78
CA HIS A 41 5.99 -0.65 41.23
C HIS A 41 6.64 -1.65 42.17
N ASN A 42 7.87 -2.09 41.89
CA ASN A 42 8.63 -3.04 42.68
C ASN A 42 9.34 -2.40 43.87
N GLY A 43 9.19 -1.11 44.10
CA GLY A 43 9.77 -0.39 45.25
C GLY A 43 11.28 -0.14 45.14
N LYS A 44 11.90 -0.31 43.95
CA LYS A 44 13.31 0.05 43.70
C LYS A 44 13.48 1.57 43.64
N LEU A 45 12.54 2.26 43.04
CA LEU A 45 12.47 3.73 42.99
C LEU A 45 11.27 4.19 43.81
N LEU A 46 11.41 5.31 44.51
CA LEU A 46 10.32 5.96 45.22
C LEU A 46 9.30 6.54 44.24
N ALA A 47 9.81 7.17 43.18
CA ALA A 47 9.03 7.76 42.13
C ALA A 47 9.85 7.92 40.86
N SER A 48 9.20 8.06 39.71
CA SER A 48 9.80 8.49 38.45
C SER A 48 8.87 9.48 37.74
N TYR A 49 9.43 10.29 36.86
CA TYR A 49 8.67 11.31 36.12
C TYR A 49 8.57 10.91 34.65
N ILE A 50 7.32 10.75 34.18
CA ILE A 50 7.00 10.51 32.77
C ILE A 50 6.94 11.85 32.06
N TYR A 51 7.68 11.97 30.95
CA TYR A 51 7.48 13.03 29.99
C TYR A 51 7.33 12.41 28.58
N PRO A 52 6.26 12.76 27.86
CA PRO A 52 6.05 12.23 26.53
C PRO A 52 7.03 12.87 25.56
N THR A 53 7.71 12.06 24.75
CA THR A 53 8.68 12.56 23.76
C THR A 53 8.00 13.31 22.60
N ARG A 54 6.69 13.07 22.35
CA ARG A 54 5.85 13.77 21.35
C ARG A 54 6.61 14.12 20.06
N GLY A 55 7.32 13.17 19.48
CA GLY A 55 8.03 13.36 18.21
C GLY A 55 7.12 13.86 17.07
N ASP A 56 5.83 13.51 17.11
CA ASP A 56 4.78 14.05 16.23
C ASP A 56 4.71 15.58 16.30
N MET A 57 4.66 16.15 17.50
CA MET A 57 4.61 17.62 17.71
C MET A 57 5.92 18.29 17.30
N VAL A 58 7.05 17.67 17.61
CA VAL A 58 8.37 18.18 17.23
C VAL A 58 8.50 18.26 15.71
N MET A 59 8.10 17.21 14.99
CA MET A 59 8.10 17.19 13.53
C MET A 59 7.14 18.22 12.93
N GLN A 60 5.94 18.37 13.49
CA GLN A 60 4.98 19.39 13.04
C GLN A 60 5.54 20.79 13.24
N LEU A 61 6.17 21.06 14.39
CA LEU A 61 6.81 22.34 14.66
C LEU A 61 7.95 22.61 13.67
N ALA A 62 8.84 21.64 13.44
CA ALA A 62 9.92 21.75 12.48
C ALA A 62 9.39 22.06 11.06
N MET A 63 8.33 21.36 10.62
CA MET A 63 7.69 21.61 9.33
C MET A 63 7.09 23.00 9.22
N ARG A 64 6.46 23.53 10.28
CA ARG A 64 5.94 24.91 10.30
C ARG A 64 7.07 25.93 10.16
N ILE A 65 8.16 25.73 10.90
CA ILE A 65 9.35 26.62 10.83
C ILE A 65 9.93 26.62 9.41
N LEU A 66 10.16 25.43 8.82
CA LEU A 66 10.68 25.31 7.45
C LEU A 66 9.78 25.95 6.40
N LYS A 67 8.46 25.83 6.57
CA LYS A 67 7.46 26.44 5.68
C LYS A 67 7.20 27.93 5.98
N LYS A 68 7.93 28.53 6.92
CA LYS A 68 7.74 29.93 7.37
C LYS A 68 6.29 30.22 7.82
N GLN A 69 5.62 29.22 8.40
CA GLN A 69 4.28 29.35 8.96
C GLN A 69 4.34 29.87 10.41
N PRO A 70 3.29 30.49 10.91
CA PRO A 70 3.22 30.91 12.32
C PRO A 70 3.38 29.72 13.27
N PHE A 71 4.21 29.87 14.29
CA PHE A 71 4.43 28.87 15.33
C PHE A 71 4.58 29.53 16.70
N HIS A 72 4.26 28.78 17.76
CA HIS A 72 4.55 29.17 19.11
C HIS A 72 6.00 28.85 19.46
N ARG A 73 6.73 29.79 20.01
CA ARG A 73 8.12 29.60 20.42
C ARG A 73 8.22 28.64 21.60
N ASP A 74 7.31 28.76 22.55
CA ASP A 74 7.28 27.95 23.76
C ASP A 74 6.20 26.88 23.66
N ASN A 75 6.63 25.60 23.66
CA ASN A 75 5.77 24.47 23.57
C ASN A 75 5.95 23.58 24.81
N TYR A 76 4.96 23.56 25.68
CA TYR A 76 4.99 22.80 26.94
C TYR A 76 4.37 21.42 26.75
N LEU A 77 5.13 20.39 27.13
CA LEU A 77 4.62 19.04 27.19
C LEU A 77 4.17 18.71 28.62
N LYS A 78 3.00 18.08 28.73
CA LYS A 78 2.49 17.65 30.05
C LYS A 78 3.16 16.34 30.44
N GLY A 79 3.86 16.34 31.54
CA GLY A 79 4.39 15.14 32.18
C GLY A 79 3.53 14.69 33.36
N ALA A 80 3.86 13.54 33.92
CA ALA A 80 3.17 12.99 35.09
C ALA A 80 4.15 12.33 36.05
N LEU A 81 3.86 12.41 37.34
CA LEU A 81 4.62 11.71 38.35
C LEU A 81 4.10 10.26 38.48
N VAL A 82 5.01 9.31 38.43
CA VAL A 82 4.75 7.89 38.70
C VAL A 82 5.14 7.62 40.14
N THR A 83 4.16 7.16 40.89
CA THR A 83 4.29 6.71 42.29
C THR A 83 3.83 5.27 42.42
N LYS A 84 4.06 4.66 43.55
CA LYS A 84 3.61 3.28 43.84
C LYS A 84 2.09 3.12 43.62
N ASP A 85 1.32 4.18 43.90
CA ASP A 85 -0.16 4.13 43.83
C ASP A 85 -0.67 4.04 42.38
N ASN A 86 0.01 4.68 41.43
CA ASN A 86 -0.43 4.69 40.03
C ASN A 86 0.40 3.79 39.09
N ALA A 87 1.56 3.32 39.51
CA ALA A 87 2.46 2.52 38.66
C ALA A 87 1.79 1.28 38.09
N LYS A 88 1.02 0.53 38.90
CA LYS A 88 0.31 -0.67 38.45
C LYS A 88 -0.71 -0.37 37.34
N VAL A 89 -1.48 0.71 37.53
CA VAL A 89 -2.49 1.13 36.52
C VAL A 89 -1.82 1.53 35.21
N LEU A 90 -0.71 2.26 35.28
CA LEU A 90 0.06 2.68 34.11
C LEU A 90 0.65 1.47 33.35
N LEU A 91 1.14 0.44 34.05
CA LEU A 91 1.62 -0.79 33.41
C LEU A 91 0.49 -1.53 32.70
N LEU A 92 -0.67 -1.68 33.32
CA LEU A 92 -1.84 -2.34 32.71
C LEU A 92 -2.34 -1.56 31.48
N GLN A 93 -2.41 -0.23 31.56
CA GLN A 93 -2.79 0.61 30.42
C GLN A 93 -1.80 0.48 29.25
N ASN A 94 -0.51 0.43 29.57
CA ASN A 94 0.51 0.23 28.52
C ASN A 94 0.38 -1.15 27.87
N GLU A 95 0.16 -2.20 28.65
CA GLU A 95 -0.05 -3.56 28.12
C GLU A 95 -1.24 -3.60 27.16
N GLU A 96 -2.37 -3.00 27.53
CA GLU A 96 -3.55 -2.94 26.69
C GLU A 96 -3.30 -2.11 25.43
N MET A 97 -2.61 -0.98 25.56
CA MET A 97 -2.23 -0.16 24.40
C MET A 97 -1.32 -0.93 23.41
N MET A 98 -0.37 -1.72 23.92
CA MET A 98 0.50 -2.55 23.07
C MET A 98 -0.30 -3.66 22.36
N LYS A 99 -1.27 -4.28 23.02
CA LYS A 99 -2.20 -5.24 22.39
C LYS A 99 -3.02 -4.58 21.29
N GLN A 100 -3.55 -3.38 21.51
CA GLN A 100 -4.32 -2.64 20.52
C GLN A 100 -3.45 -2.25 19.31
N ARG A 101 -2.21 -1.79 19.55
CA ARG A 101 -1.24 -1.49 18.46
C ARG A 101 -0.93 -2.73 17.63
N SER A 102 -0.72 -3.87 18.27
CA SER A 102 -0.48 -5.14 17.56
C SER A 102 -1.67 -5.53 16.68
N ARG A 103 -2.91 -5.41 17.19
CA ARG A 103 -4.13 -5.65 16.42
C ARG A 103 -4.28 -4.69 15.23
N LEU A 104 -4.01 -3.40 15.43
CA LEU A 104 -4.04 -2.41 14.36
C LEU A 104 -2.99 -2.71 13.28
N SER A 105 -1.78 -3.10 13.68
CA SER A 105 -0.73 -3.49 12.74
C SER A 105 -1.14 -4.72 11.92
N ASP A 106 -1.75 -5.73 12.55
CA ASP A 106 -2.26 -6.92 11.85
C ASP A 106 -3.39 -6.56 10.86
N LEU A 107 -4.32 -5.70 11.28
CA LEU A 107 -5.38 -5.21 10.41
C LEU A 107 -4.83 -4.42 9.21
N ASN A 108 -3.87 -3.53 9.42
CA ASN A 108 -3.25 -2.78 8.33
C ASN A 108 -2.54 -3.71 7.35
N SER A 109 -1.80 -4.72 7.83
CA SER A 109 -1.15 -5.68 6.95
C SER A 109 -2.16 -6.48 6.12
N LYS A 110 -3.32 -6.85 6.68
CA LYS A 110 -4.40 -7.50 5.94
C LYS A 110 -5.00 -6.57 4.88
N VAL A 111 -5.23 -5.31 5.21
CA VAL A 111 -5.72 -4.31 4.24
C VAL A 111 -4.74 -4.17 3.07
N ASP A 112 -3.45 -4.10 3.33
CA ASP A 112 -2.43 -4.01 2.28
C ASP A 112 -2.43 -5.24 1.36
N ILE A 113 -2.59 -6.45 1.93
CA ILE A 113 -2.72 -7.69 1.15
C ILE A 113 -3.98 -7.66 0.27
N TYR A 114 -5.13 -7.28 0.82
CA TYR A 114 -6.38 -7.18 0.06
C TYR A 114 -6.30 -6.13 -1.06
N LEU A 115 -5.69 -4.98 -0.81
CA LEU A 115 -5.48 -3.95 -1.83
C LEU A 115 -4.57 -4.45 -2.96
N ALA A 116 -3.49 -5.17 -2.62
CA ALA A 116 -2.61 -5.78 -3.60
C ALA A 116 -3.36 -6.81 -4.46
N GLN A 117 -4.15 -7.71 -3.84
CA GLN A 117 -4.96 -8.69 -4.55
C GLN A 117 -6.00 -8.03 -5.48
N TYR A 118 -6.69 -7.00 -4.99
CA TYR A 118 -7.66 -6.25 -5.78
C TYR A 118 -7.01 -5.60 -7.01
N ASN A 119 -5.84 -5.00 -6.85
CA ASN A 119 -5.11 -4.39 -7.95
C ASN A 119 -4.68 -5.44 -9.00
N HIS A 120 -4.19 -6.61 -8.58
CA HIS A 120 -3.88 -7.71 -9.49
C HIS A 120 -5.11 -8.20 -10.25
N GLN A 121 -6.24 -8.39 -9.55
CA GLN A 121 -7.50 -8.82 -10.17
C GLN A 121 -7.98 -7.79 -11.22
N LYS A 122 -7.88 -6.50 -10.93
CA LYS A 122 -8.22 -5.43 -11.87
C LYS A 122 -7.35 -5.47 -13.13
N ILE A 123 -6.05 -5.71 -12.99
CA ILE A 123 -5.12 -5.84 -14.12
C ILE A 123 -5.50 -7.06 -14.99
N TYR A 124 -5.80 -8.22 -14.38
CA TYR A 124 -6.20 -9.41 -15.14
C TYR A 124 -7.52 -9.22 -15.87
N MET A 125 -8.50 -8.53 -15.27
CA MET A 125 -9.76 -8.19 -15.95
C MET A 125 -9.53 -7.27 -17.15
N LEU A 126 -8.63 -6.30 -17.03
CA LEU A 126 -8.30 -5.36 -18.09
C LEU A 126 -7.59 -6.09 -19.26
N LEU A 127 -6.60 -6.96 -18.93
CA LEU A 127 -5.91 -7.78 -19.92
C LEU A 127 -6.88 -8.74 -20.63
N GLY A 128 -7.76 -9.40 -19.89
CA GLY A 128 -8.80 -10.26 -20.46
C GLY A 128 -9.72 -9.51 -21.42
N GLY A 129 -10.15 -8.31 -21.07
CA GLY A 129 -10.94 -7.44 -21.94
C GLY A 129 -10.23 -7.09 -23.25
N VAL A 130 -8.93 -6.76 -23.18
CA VAL A 130 -8.11 -6.47 -24.37
C VAL A 130 -8.01 -7.70 -25.27
N ILE A 131 -7.76 -8.90 -24.71
CA ILE A 131 -7.68 -10.14 -25.47
C ILE A 131 -8.99 -10.42 -26.20
N ILE A 132 -10.12 -10.31 -25.51
CA ILE A 132 -11.45 -10.50 -26.11
C ILE A 132 -11.68 -9.52 -27.27
N ALA A 133 -11.35 -8.24 -27.08
CA ALA A 133 -11.48 -7.23 -28.12
C ALA A 133 -10.63 -7.55 -29.37
N LEU A 134 -9.39 -8.03 -29.18
CA LEU A 134 -8.51 -8.47 -30.26
C LEU A 134 -9.08 -9.69 -31.00
N LEU A 135 -9.64 -10.66 -30.28
CA LEU A 135 -10.28 -11.85 -30.91
C LEU A 135 -11.49 -11.45 -31.75
N ILE A 136 -12.34 -10.56 -31.25
CA ILE A 136 -13.48 -10.02 -32.01
C ILE A 136 -13.00 -9.29 -33.26
N GLY A 137 -11.97 -8.46 -33.14
CA GLY A 137 -11.36 -7.76 -34.27
C GLY A 137 -10.81 -8.72 -35.33
N LEU A 138 -10.17 -9.81 -34.90
CA LEU A 138 -9.66 -10.84 -35.80
C LEU A 138 -10.80 -11.57 -36.54
N ILE A 139 -11.87 -11.92 -35.86
CA ILE A 139 -13.06 -12.57 -36.45
C ILE A 139 -13.67 -11.66 -37.52
N VAL A 140 -13.84 -10.37 -37.21
CA VAL A 140 -14.38 -9.39 -38.15
C VAL A 140 -13.46 -9.23 -39.37
N TYR A 141 -12.16 -9.21 -39.16
CA TYR A 141 -11.16 -9.12 -40.22
C TYR A 141 -11.22 -10.35 -41.17
N ILE A 142 -11.27 -11.56 -40.61
CA ILE A 142 -11.40 -12.80 -41.38
C ILE A 142 -12.69 -12.79 -42.17
N TYR A 143 -13.81 -12.43 -41.56
CA TYR A 143 -15.12 -12.37 -42.19
C TYR A 143 -15.12 -11.41 -43.40
N ARG A 144 -14.59 -10.18 -43.22
CA ARG A 144 -14.44 -9.22 -44.32
C ARG A 144 -13.55 -9.74 -45.46
N THR A 145 -12.46 -10.39 -45.13
CA THR A 145 -11.54 -10.95 -46.12
C THR A 145 -12.21 -12.05 -46.95
N ILE A 146 -13.03 -12.90 -46.32
CA ILE A 146 -13.77 -13.95 -47.03
C ILE A 146 -14.81 -13.33 -47.98
N ILE A 147 -15.57 -12.33 -47.53
CA ILE A 147 -16.56 -11.65 -48.39
C ILE A 147 -15.85 -10.99 -49.59
N LEU A 148 -14.79 -10.24 -49.36
CA LEU A 148 -14.05 -9.57 -50.43
C LEU A 148 -13.50 -10.57 -51.45
N ARG A 149 -12.98 -11.72 -51.06
CA ARG A 149 -12.54 -12.80 -51.94
C ARG A 149 -13.68 -13.32 -52.80
N ARG A 150 -14.86 -13.58 -52.24
CA ARG A 150 -16.01 -14.03 -52.98
C ARG A 150 -16.45 -13.00 -54.03
N GLU A 151 -16.52 -11.73 -53.72
CA GLU A 151 -16.85 -10.67 -54.69
C GLU A 151 -15.85 -10.60 -55.82
N LEU A 152 -14.56 -10.74 -55.56
CA LEU A 152 -13.51 -10.78 -56.59
C LEU A 152 -13.60 -12.02 -57.48
N GLU A 153 -13.94 -13.19 -56.91
CA GLU A 153 -14.17 -14.42 -57.68
C GLU A 153 -15.40 -14.33 -58.59
N GLU A 154 -16.50 -13.75 -58.10
CA GLU A 154 -17.69 -13.47 -58.90
C GLU A 154 -17.44 -12.49 -60.02
N GLN A 155 -16.72 -11.38 -59.78
CA GLN A 155 -16.31 -10.44 -60.81
C GLN A 155 -15.44 -11.08 -61.85
N ALA A 156 -14.45 -11.89 -61.49
CA ALA A 156 -13.59 -12.62 -62.39
C ALA A 156 -14.35 -13.63 -63.25
N THR A 157 -15.34 -14.30 -62.66
CA THR A 157 -16.19 -15.29 -63.36
C THR A 157 -17.12 -14.54 -64.37
N ASN A 158 -17.74 -13.46 -63.93
CA ASN A 158 -18.57 -12.64 -64.82
C ASN A 158 -17.79 -12.04 -65.97
N ALA A 159 -16.59 -11.54 -65.76
CA ALA A 159 -15.69 -11.05 -66.81
C ALA A 159 -15.32 -12.14 -67.81
N LYS A 160 -15.02 -13.37 -67.34
CA LYS A 160 -14.79 -14.53 -68.23
C LYS A 160 -15.99 -14.88 -69.10
N LEU A 161 -17.21 -14.91 -68.48
CA LEU A 161 -18.46 -15.19 -69.22
C LEU A 161 -18.72 -14.11 -70.29
N GLN A 162 -18.56 -12.85 -69.94
CA GLN A 162 -18.70 -11.74 -70.87
C GLN A 162 -17.71 -11.79 -72.01
N PHE A 163 -16.45 -12.15 -71.75
CA PHE A 163 -15.44 -12.37 -72.78
C PHE A 163 -15.82 -13.53 -73.72
N PHE A 164 -16.26 -14.66 -73.22
CA PHE A 164 -16.72 -15.76 -74.06
C PHE A 164 -17.98 -15.44 -74.90
N THR A 165 -18.93 -14.69 -74.30
CA THR A 165 -20.12 -14.25 -75.01
C THR A 165 -19.76 -13.28 -76.16
N ASN A 166 -18.87 -12.32 -75.92
CA ASN A 166 -18.41 -11.39 -76.98
C ASN A 166 -17.66 -12.12 -78.12
N ILE A 167 -16.71 -13.02 -77.77
CA ILE A 167 -16.01 -13.82 -78.78
C ILE A 167 -16.98 -14.68 -79.58
N SER A 168 -17.98 -15.29 -78.93
CA SER A 168 -18.97 -16.09 -79.64
C SER A 168 -19.80 -15.25 -80.64
N HIS A 169 -20.10 -14.01 -80.28
CA HIS A 169 -20.77 -13.09 -81.20
C HIS A 169 -19.84 -12.63 -82.33
N GLU A 170 -18.61 -12.30 -82.06
CA GLU A 170 -17.64 -11.89 -83.08
C GLU A 170 -17.25 -13.03 -84.06
N LEU A 171 -17.25 -14.27 -83.61
CA LEU A 171 -17.01 -15.46 -84.45
C LEU A 171 -18.24 -15.86 -85.27
N ARG A 172 -19.46 -15.60 -84.77
CA ARG A 172 -20.70 -15.93 -85.48
C ARG A 172 -20.84 -15.08 -86.78
N THR A 173 -20.48 -13.83 -86.73
CA THR A 173 -20.63 -12.90 -87.86
C THR A 173 -19.79 -13.33 -89.11
N PRO A 174 -18.50 -13.67 -89.02
CA PRO A 174 -17.76 -14.14 -90.18
C PRO A 174 -18.16 -15.57 -90.59
N LEU A 175 -18.60 -16.43 -89.64
CA LEU A 175 -19.02 -17.80 -89.93
C LEU A 175 -20.35 -17.82 -90.72
N THR A 176 -21.29 -16.94 -90.45
CA THR A 176 -22.53 -16.81 -91.24
C THR A 176 -22.24 -16.25 -92.63
N LEU A 177 -21.24 -15.36 -92.80
CA LEU A 177 -20.83 -14.87 -94.10
C LEU A 177 -20.14 -15.87 -94.99
N ILE A 178 -19.52 -16.93 -94.42
CA ILE A 178 -18.84 -18.05 -95.15
C ILE A 178 -19.85 -19.20 -95.43
N ALA A 179 -20.90 -19.36 -94.62
CA ALA A 179 -21.84 -20.45 -94.68
C ALA A 179 -23.08 -20.16 -95.58
N ASP A 180 -23.28 -18.92 -96.01
CA ASP A 180 -24.40 -18.53 -96.94
C ASP A 180 -23.84 -18.53 -98.36
N PRO A 181 -24.29 -19.41 -99.31
CA PRO A 181 -23.83 -19.52 -100.68
C PRO A 181 -24.39 -18.38 -101.54
#